data_c00d6c905513e820ed6814883a26bdcf
#
_entry.id   c00d6c905513e820ed6814883a26bdcf
#
_cell.length_a   1.000
_cell.length_b   1.000
_cell.length_c   1.000
_cell.angle_alpha   90.00
_cell.angle_beta   90.00
_cell.angle_gamma   90.00
#
_symmetry.space_group_name_H-M   'P 1'
#
loop_
_entity.id
_entity.type
_entity.pdbx_description
1 polymer ?
#
loop_
_entity_poly.entity_id
_entity_poly.type
_entity_poly.pdbx_seq_one_letter_code
_entity_poly.pdbx_strand_id
1 'polypeptide(L)'
;MSINSNNMTDLIIAIVNDAVSDWILSYAYLLKNPIKINATHKQLNERYKFKNADNFFRSEWFKFLTDYKITYDWIANKMSICANYKYPYKAMIYFRNRIKYLLRNELL
;
A
#
# COMPACT_ATOMS: atom_id res chain seq x y z
N MET A 1 15.50 -1.94 28.20
CA MET A 1 15.96 -2.48 26.92
C MET A 1 15.47 -1.59 25.80
N SER A 2 16.35 -1.09 25.01
CA SER A 2 15.93 -0.36 23.82
C SER A 2 15.33 -1.31 22.80
N ILE A 3 14.28 -0.86 22.13
CA ILE A 3 13.77 -1.61 20.99
C ILE A 3 14.85 -1.62 19.92
N ASN A 4 15.18 -2.82 19.45
CA ASN A 4 16.12 -2.98 18.37
C ASN A 4 15.60 -2.25 17.13
N SER A 5 16.43 -1.38 16.53
CA SER A 5 16.03 -0.61 15.34
C SER A 5 15.60 -1.53 14.18
N ASN A 6 16.18 -2.74 14.07
CA ASN A 6 15.77 -3.72 13.07
C ASN A 6 14.34 -4.22 13.31
N ASN A 7 13.94 -4.43 14.57
CA ASN A 7 12.58 -4.86 14.91
C ASN A 7 11.58 -3.76 14.60
N MET A 8 11.94 -2.50 14.90
CA MET A 8 11.09 -1.36 14.54
C MET A 8 10.94 -1.23 13.04
N THR A 9 12.03 -1.36 12.30
CA THR A 9 12.00 -1.29 10.84
C THR A 9 11.14 -2.41 10.26
N ASP A 10 11.25 -3.63 10.77
CA ASP A 10 10.43 -4.75 10.33
C ASP A 10 8.95 -4.50 10.59
N LEU A 11 8.60 -3.91 11.74
CA LEU A 11 7.21 -3.57 12.04
C LEU A 11 6.69 -2.51 11.07
N ILE A 12 7.46 -1.47 10.81
CA ILE A 12 7.09 -0.42 9.86
C ILE A 12 6.88 -1.02 8.47
N ILE A 13 7.78 -1.90 8.01
CA ILE A 13 7.67 -2.57 6.72
C ILE A 13 6.36 -3.37 6.67
N ALA A 14 6.04 -4.11 7.73
CA ALA A 14 4.81 -4.91 7.77
C ALA A 14 3.56 -4.02 7.65
N ILE A 15 3.51 -2.92 8.40
CA ILE A 15 2.38 -1.98 8.36
C ILE A 15 2.22 -1.38 6.97
N VAL A 16 3.31 -0.87 6.40
CA VAL A 16 3.28 -0.23 5.08
C VAL A 16 2.92 -1.24 4.00
N ASN A 17 3.50 -2.44 4.04
CA ASN A 17 3.26 -3.44 3.00
C ASN A 17 1.86 -4.04 3.07
N ASP A 18 1.25 -4.13 4.24
CA ASP A 18 -0.16 -4.53 4.34
C ASP A 18 -1.06 -3.51 3.63
N ALA A 19 -0.81 -2.23 3.85
CA ALA A 19 -1.55 -1.16 3.17
C ALA A 19 -1.28 -1.15 1.66
N VAL A 20 -0.04 -1.41 1.24
CA VAL A 20 0.32 -1.53 -0.19
C VAL A 20 -0.49 -2.64 -0.85
N SER A 21 -0.56 -3.81 -0.21
CA SER A 21 -1.33 -4.94 -0.74
C SER A 21 -2.81 -4.61 -0.87
N ASP A 22 -3.40 -4.04 0.17
CA ASP A 22 -4.82 -3.68 0.16
C ASP A 22 -5.11 -2.65 -0.93
N TRP A 23 -4.28 -1.63 -1.04
CA TRP A 23 -4.48 -0.58 -2.05
C TRP A 23 -4.43 -1.14 -3.47
N ILE A 24 -3.37 -1.89 -3.79
CA ILE A 24 -3.13 -2.40 -5.16
C ILE A 24 -4.20 -3.41 -5.55
N LEU A 25 -4.46 -4.40 -4.69
CA LEU A 25 -5.37 -5.49 -5.04
C LEU A 25 -6.82 -5.04 -5.07
N SER A 26 -7.22 -4.17 -4.15
CA SER A 26 -8.57 -3.61 -4.15
C SER A 26 -8.81 -2.72 -5.37
N TYR A 27 -7.85 -1.86 -5.68
CA TYR A 27 -7.96 -0.98 -6.84
C TYR A 27 -8.00 -1.79 -8.13
N ALA A 28 -7.13 -2.80 -8.27
CA ALA A 28 -7.14 -3.69 -9.44
C ALA A 28 -8.48 -4.40 -9.60
N TYR A 29 -9.06 -4.88 -8.50
CA TYR A 29 -10.37 -5.52 -8.54
C TYR A 29 -11.45 -4.55 -9.02
N LEU A 30 -11.47 -3.32 -8.49
CA LEU A 30 -12.47 -2.32 -8.85
C LEU A 30 -12.33 -1.84 -10.29
N LEU A 31 -11.10 -1.81 -10.82
CA LEU A 31 -10.89 -1.48 -12.23
C LEU A 31 -11.53 -2.51 -13.16
N LYS A 32 -11.48 -3.79 -12.78
CA LYS A 32 -12.10 -4.88 -13.56
C LYS A 32 -13.58 -5.04 -13.28
N ASN A 33 -14.05 -4.60 -12.12
CA ASN A 33 -15.42 -4.78 -11.66
C ASN A 33 -15.98 -3.43 -11.17
N PRO A 34 -16.16 -2.46 -12.08
CA PRO A 34 -16.62 -1.14 -11.67
C PRO A 34 -18.04 -1.20 -11.12
N ILE A 35 -18.29 -0.41 -10.08
CA ILE A 35 -19.62 -0.30 -9.47
C ILE A 35 -20.48 0.57 -10.39
N LYS A 36 -21.58 0.00 -10.89
CA LYS A 36 -22.49 0.73 -11.79
C LYS A 36 -23.73 1.21 -11.05
N ILE A 37 -24.71 0.32 -10.84
CA ILE A 37 -25.97 0.69 -10.19
C ILE A 37 -26.07 0.08 -8.81
N ASN A 38 -25.92 -1.24 -8.71
CA ASN A 38 -25.97 -1.97 -7.44
C ASN A 38 -24.65 -2.64 -7.18
N ALA A 39 -24.00 -2.26 -6.10
CA ALA A 39 -22.73 -2.85 -5.71
C ALA A 39 -22.96 -4.20 -5.04
N THR A 40 -22.13 -5.19 -5.38
CA THR A 40 -22.09 -6.47 -4.66
C THR A 40 -21.38 -6.27 -3.32
N HIS A 41 -21.56 -7.24 -2.40
CA HIS A 41 -20.83 -7.24 -1.14
C HIS A 41 -19.32 -7.20 -1.37
N LYS A 42 -18.83 -7.94 -2.36
CA LYS A 42 -17.40 -7.96 -2.67
C LYS A 42 -16.93 -6.60 -3.16
N GLN A 43 -17.69 -5.94 -4.05
CA GLN A 43 -17.32 -4.60 -4.52
C GLN A 43 -17.27 -3.58 -3.37
N LEU A 44 -18.25 -3.61 -2.47
CA LEU A 44 -18.27 -2.72 -1.32
C LEU A 44 -17.10 -2.99 -0.38
N ASN A 45 -16.78 -4.26 -0.16
CA ASN A 45 -15.68 -4.67 0.70
C ASN A 45 -14.33 -4.22 0.14
N GLU A 46 -14.13 -4.40 -1.17
CA GLU A 46 -12.90 -3.95 -1.83
C GLU A 46 -12.80 -2.43 -1.84
N ARG A 47 -13.91 -1.73 -2.03
CA ARG A 47 -13.94 -0.26 -1.92
C ARG A 47 -13.56 0.21 -0.52
N TYR A 48 -14.05 -0.46 0.50
CA TYR A 48 -13.72 -0.15 1.89
C TYR A 48 -12.22 -0.36 2.15
N LYS A 49 -11.67 -1.49 1.71
CA LYS A 49 -10.23 -1.77 1.86
C LYS A 49 -9.39 -0.71 1.15
N PHE A 50 -9.77 -0.34 -0.07
CA PHE A 50 -9.06 0.70 -0.81
C PHE A 50 -9.07 2.02 -0.06
N LYS A 51 -10.23 2.45 0.40
CA LYS A 51 -10.35 3.72 1.11
C LYS A 51 -9.50 3.76 2.38
N ASN A 52 -9.51 2.67 3.14
CA ASN A 52 -8.70 2.59 4.36
C ASN A 52 -7.22 2.66 4.05
N ALA A 53 -6.76 1.93 3.05
CA ALA A 53 -5.36 1.95 2.65
C ALA A 53 -4.97 3.33 2.11
N ASP A 54 -5.81 3.93 1.27
CA ASP A 54 -5.54 5.25 0.71
C ASP A 54 -5.47 6.32 1.79
N ASN A 55 -6.39 6.27 2.76
CA ASN A 55 -6.35 7.17 3.90
C ASN A 55 -5.08 7.02 4.73
N PHE A 56 -4.61 5.78 4.89
CA PHE A 56 -3.35 5.54 5.59
C PHE A 56 -2.19 6.26 4.88
N PHE A 57 -2.08 6.13 3.56
CA PHE A 57 -0.99 6.77 2.81
C PHE A 57 -1.09 8.30 2.79
N ARG A 58 -2.28 8.86 3.04
CA ARG A 58 -2.47 10.31 3.16
C ARG A 58 -2.24 10.82 4.58
N SER A 59 -2.11 9.94 5.55
CA SER A 59 -2.09 10.29 6.97
C SER A 59 -0.73 10.81 7.43
N GLU A 60 -0.75 11.57 8.52
CA GLU A 60 0.48 11.97 9.22
C GLU A 60 1.21 10.76 9.79
N TRP A 61 0.47 9.70 10.13
CA TRP A 61 1.05 8.46 10.64
C TRP A 61 2.00 7.83 9.61
N PHE A 62 1.57 7.73 8.35
CA PHE A 62 2.43 7.22 7.28
C PHE A 62 3.67 8.10 7.09
N LYS A 63 3.49 9.41 7.08
CA LYS A 63 4.61 10.35 6.96
C LYS A 63 5.61 10.14 8.08
N PHE A 64 5.11 10.03 9.31
CA PHE A 64 5.96 9.79 10.48
C PHE A 64 6.70 8.47 10.36
N LEU A 65 6.02 7.38 9.98
CA LEU A 65 6.64 6.06 9.86
C LEU A 65 7.77 6.02 8.82
N THR A 66 7.67 6.84 7.79
CA THR A 66 8.66 6.89 6.70
C THR A 66 9.60 8.09 6.83
N ASP A 67 9.61 8.74 7.99
CA ASP A 67 10.44 9.92 8.26
C ASP A 67 10.24 11.02 7.21
N TYR A 68 8.99 11.20 6.75
CA TYR A 68 8.59 12.21 5.75
C TYR A 68 9.32 12.08 4.41
N LYS A 69 9.87 10.90 4.11
CA LYS A 69 10.67 10.68 2.90
C LYS A 69 9.87 10.08 1.75
N ILE A 70 8.68 9.54 2.02
CA ILE A 70 7.81 9.00 0.98
C ILE A 70 6.57 9.87 0.90
N THR A 71 6.33 10.48 -0.26
CA THR A 71 5.13 11.28 -0.48
C THR A 71 3.97 10.40 -0.93
N TYR A 72 2.75 10.86 -0.66
CA TYR A 72 1.55 10.19 -1.16
C TYR A 72 1.56 10.11 -2.69
N ASP A 73 1.92 11.20 -3.36
CA ASP A 73 1.90 11.23 -4.83
C ASP A 73 2.83 10.19 -5.43
N TRP A 74 4.02 10.05 -4.86
CA TRP A 74 4.98 9.07 -5.36
C TRP A 74 4.46 7.64 -5.18
N ILE A 75 4.00 7.29 -3.97
CA ILE A 75 3.60 5.91 -3.68
C ILE A 75 2.29 5.55 -4.39
N ALA A 76 1.33 6.46 -4.45
CA ALA A 76 0.06 6.24 -5.14
C ALA A 76 0.28 6.04 -6.64
N ASN A 77 1.19 6.81 -7.24
CA ASN A 77 1.55 6.63 -8.65
C ASN A 77 2.12 5.22 -8.89
N LYS A 78 3.07 4.78 -8.07
CA LYS A 78 3.68 3.46 -8.20
C LYS A 78 2.67 2.33 -8.00
N MET A 79 1.80 2.46 -6.99
CA MET A 79 0.77 1.46 -6.72
C MET A 79 -0.27 1.41 -7.85
N SER A 80 -0.61 2.56 -8.43
CA SER A 80 -1.52 2.62 -9.58
C SER A 80 -0.96 1.87 -10.78
N ILE A 81 0.32 2.04 -11.05
CA ILE A 81 0.99 1.29 -12.13
C ILE A 81 0.86 -0.22 -11.88
N CYS A 82 1.11 -0.66 -10.65
CA CYS A 82 0.96 -2.06 -10.28
C CYS A 82 -0.47 -2.57 -10.49
N ALA A 83 -1.46 -1.79 -10.07
CA ALA A 83 -2.87 -2.18 -10.17
C ALA A 83 -3.33 -2.30 -11.63
N ASN A 84 -2.74 -1.52 -12.53
CA ASN A 84 -3.06 -1.55 -13.96
C ASN A 84 -2.25 -2.57 -14.74
N TYR A 85 -1.35 -3.26 -14.09
CA TYR A 85 -0.53 -4.29 -14.73
C TYR A 85 -1.39 -5.51 -15.09
N LYS A 86 -0.93 -6.30 -16.10
CA LYS A 86 -1.64 -7.51 -16.50
C LYS A 86 -1.76 -8.50 -15.34
N TYR A 87 -0.74 -8.57 -14.50
CA TYR A 87 -0.71 -9.44 -13.33
C TYR A 87 -0.49 -8.59 -12.06
N PRO A 88 -1.55 -7.97 -11.53
CA PRO A 88 -1.40 -7.03 -10.40
C PRO A 88 -0.80 -7.66 -9.15
N TYR A 89 -1.10 -8.94 -8.89
CA TYR A 89 -0.55 -9.64 -7.72
C TYR A 89 0.97 -9.75 -7.80
N LYS A 90 1.49 -10.10 -8.98
CA LYS A 90 2.94 -10.18 -9.18
C LYS A 90 3.59 -8.81 -9.05
N ALA A 91 2.98 -7.79 -9.64
CA ALA A 91 3.47 -6.43 -9.53
C ALA A 91 3.47 -5.95 -8.08
N MET A 92 2.43 -6.29 -7.32
CA MET A 92 2.32 -5.97 -5.90
C MET A 92 3.46 -6.61 -5.09
N ILE A 93 3.74 -7.89 -5.32
CA ILE A 93 4.85 -8.59 -4.64
C ILE A 93 6.19 -7.90 -4.94
N TYR A 94 6.42 -7.57 -6.20
CA TYR A 94 7.64 -6.87 -6.60
C TYR A 94 7.75 -5.51 -5.89
N PHE A 95 6.67 -4.75 -5.85
CA PHE A 95 6.67 -3.44 -5.22
C PHE A 95 6.84 -3.52 -3.71
N ARG A 96 6.24 -4.50 -3.05
CA ARG A 96 6.45 -4.74 -1.62
C ARG A 96 7.92 -4.99 -1.31
N ASN A 97 8.61 -5.76 -2.14
CA ASN A 97 10.04 -5.99 -1.98
C ASN A 97 10.84 -4.70 -2.16
N ARG A 98 10.43 -3.86 -3.10
CA ARG A 98 11.05 -2.55 -3.32
C ARG A 98 10.88 -1.65 -2.09
N ILE A 99 9.69 -1.60 -1.52
CA ILE A 99 9.42 -0.83 -0.30
C ILE A 99 10.27 -1.35 0.86
N LYS A 100 10.33 -2.66 1.02
CA LYS A 100 11.16 -3.29 2.04
C LYS A 100 12.62 -2.85 1.92
N TYR A 101 13.15 -2.88 0.71
CA TYR A 101 14.51 -2.44 0.44
C TYR A 101 14.70 -0.96 0.80
N LEU A 102 13.80 -0.10 0.34
CA LEU A 102 13.88 1.33 0.61
C LEU A 102 13.86 1.63 2.11
N LEU A 103 12.94 1.02 2.84
CA LEU A 103 12.79 1.28 4.26
C LEU A 103 13.98 0.74 5.06
N ARG A 104 14.56 -0.38 4.66
CA ARG A 104 15.71 -0.96 5.38
C ARG A 104 17.01 -0.25 5.06
N ASN A 105 17.24 0.13 3.83
CA ASN A 105 18.57 0.50 3.37
C ASN A 105 18.75 1.96 3.01
N GLU A 106 17.67 2.67 2.68
CA GLU A 106 17.80 4.04 2.16
C GLU A 106 17.10 5.09 3.03
N LEU A 107 16.02 4.73 3.71
CA LEU A 107 15.18 5.71 4.39
C LEU A 107 15.23 5.62 5.91
N LEU A 108 15.38 4.45 6.45
CA LEU A 108 15.41 4.22 7.88
C LEU A 108 16.74 3.60 8.31
#